data_a887e1fddd32b3c21c1ccdb0f75e5c4b
#
_entry.id   a887e1fddd32b3c21c1ccdb0f75e5c4b
#
_cell.length_a   1.000
_cell.length_b   1.000
_cell.length_c   1.000
_cell.angle_alpha   90.00
_cell.angle_beta   90.00
_cell.angle_gamma   90.00
#
_symmetry.space_group_name_H-M   'P 1'
#
loop_
_entity.id
_entity.type
_entity.pdbx_description
1 polymer ?
#
loop_
_entity_poly.entity_id
_entity_poly.type
_entity_poly.pdbx_seq_one_letter_code
_entity_poly.pdbx_strand_id
1 'polypeptide(L)'
;MHAYQALIEDAFERRADLTPSTVSPEIKSAVMAVIDALDNGSLRVAEKQNGDWVVNQWLKKAVLLSFRIRDNAMLDDGVSRYYDKVDTKFYNWDDSRFAQAGFRVVPGAVARRGAFIAKNTVLMPSYVNIGAYVDEGTMVDTWATVGSCAQIGKNVHLSGGVGIGGVLEPLQANPTIIEDNCFIGARSEVVEGVIVGEGSVISMGVYIGQSTKIYDRETGEVSYGRIPPGSVVVSGNLPSADGKYSLYCAVIVKKVDAQKIGRASC
;
A
#
# COMPACT_ATOMS: atom_id res chain seq x y z
N MET A 1 3.42 -12.99 -20.94
CA MET A 1 3.74 -11.55 -20.93
C MET A 1 2.47 -10.78 -21.25
N HIS A 2 2.13 -9.77 -20.47
CA HIS A 2 0.93 -8.96 -20.71
C HIS A 2 1.08 -8.16 -22.02
N ALA A 3 -0.03 -7.97 -22.78
CA ALA A 3 0.02 -7.33 -24.10
C ALA A 3 0.68 -5.94 -24.12
N TYR A 4 0.55 -5.17 -23.02
CA TYR A 4 1.12 -3.82 -22.93
C TYR A 4 2.52 -3.77 -22.29
N GLN A 5 3.03 -4.84 -21.73
CA GLN A 5 4.27 -4.82 -20.94
C GLN A 5 5.46 -4.32 -21.76
N ALA A 6 5.69 -4.88 -22.93
CA ALA A 6 6.83 -4.48 -23.78
C ALA A 6 6.77 -3.00 -24.18
N LEU A 7 5.58 -2.51 -24.51
CA LEU A 7 5.38 -1.10 -24.87
C LEU A 7 5.62 -0.15 -23.68
N ILE A 8 5.15 -0.52 -22.50
CA ILE A 8 5.36 0.26 -21.27
C ILE A 8 6.85 0.29 -20.90
N GLU A 9 7.54 -0.84 -20.99
CA GLU A 9 8.97 -0.95 -20.68
C GLU A 9 9.80 -0.10 -21.66
N ASP A 10 9.54 -0.18 -22.97
CA ASP A 10 10.20 0.67 -23.98
C ASP A 10 9.91 2.16 -23.74
N ALA A 11 8.67 2.53 -23.53
CA ALA A 11 8.29 3.91 -23.23
C ALA A 11 8.98 4.44 -21.97
N PHE A 12 9.16 3.61 -20.96
CA PHE A 12 9.81 4.00 -19.71
C PHE A 12 11.31 4.27 -19.90
N GLU A 13 12.02 3.51 -20.74
CA GLU A 13 13.45 3.75 -21.02
C GLU A 13 13.68 5.13 -21.67
N ARG A 14 12.77 5.60 -22.50
CA ARG A 14 12.80 6.93 -23.12
C ARG A 14 11.88 7.96 -22.48
N ARG A 15 11.52 7.75 -21.20
CA ARG A 15 10.57 8.59 -20.45
C ARG A 15 10.97 10.07 -20.36
N ALA A 16 12.26 10.39 -20.48
CA ALA A 16 12.74 11.78 -20.46
C ALA A 16 12.15 12.60 -21.60
N ASP A 17 11.89 11.99 -22.76
CA ASP A 17 11.38 12.61 -23.96
C ASP A 17 9.84 12.64 -24.03
N LEU A 18 9.18 11.96 -23.08
CA LEU A 18 7.72 11.87 -23.03
C LEU A 18 7.12 13.01 -22.21
N THR A 19 6.22 13.72 -22.84
CA THR A 19 5.41 14.80 -22.26
C THR A 19 3.96 14.64 -22.72
N PRO A 20 3.00 15.38 -22.17
CA PRO A 20 1.61 15.38 -22.66
C PRO A 20 1.48 15.68 -24.16
N SER A 21 2.41 16.48 -24.73
CA SER A 21 2.40 16.89 -26.14
C SER A 21 3.18 15.95 -27.06
N THR A 22 4.14 15.16 -26.55
CA THR A 22 5.02 14.30 -27.37
C THR A 22 4.65 12.81 -27.30
N VAL A 23 3.85 12.41 -26.29
CA VAL A 23 3.43 11.02 -26.13
C VAL A 23 2.54 10.56 -27.30
N SER A 24 2.84 9.40 -27.87
CA SER A 24 1.98 8.83 -28.93
C SER A 24 0.62 8.38 -28.33
N PRO A 25 -0.46 8.42 -29.15
CA PRO A 25 -1.76 7.92 -28.72
C PRO A 25 -1.73 6.47 -28.26
N GLU A 26 -0.90 5.63 -28.86
CA GLU A 26 -0.73 4.22 -28.50
C GLU A 26 -0.16 4.06 -27.09
N ILE A 27 0.94 4.76 -26.77
CA ILE A 27 1.53 4.73 -25.41
C ILE A 27 0.54 5.27 -24.39
N LYS A 28 -0.12 6.39 -24.68
CA LYS A 28 -1.12 6.98 -23.80
C LYS A 28 -2.27 6.00 -23.52
N SER A 29 -2.77 5.34 -24.55
CA SER A 29 -3.83 4.34 -24.42
C SER A 29 -3.37 3.15 -23.58
N ALA A 30 -2.18 2.62 -23.82
CA ALA A 30 -1.63 1.49 -23.07
C ALA A 30 -1.42 1.82 -21.58
N VAL A 31 -0.86 3.00 -21.29
CA VAL A 31 -0.68 3.46 -19.90
C VAL A 31 -2.03 3.57 -19.19
N MET A 32 -3.01 4.22 -19.82
CA MET A 32 -4.33 4.38 -19.20
C MET A 32 -5.07 3.05 -19.02
N ALA A 33 -4.94 2.12 -19.97
CA ALA A 33 -5.50 0.77 -19.82
C ALA A 33 -4.89 0.01 -18.63
N VAL A 34 -3.59 0.19 -18.38
CA VAL A 34 -2.93 -0.38 -17.20
C VAL A 34 -3.42 0.27 -15.91
N ILE A 35 -3.59 1.61 -15.89
CA ILE A 35 -4.16 2.28 -14.70
C ILE A 35 -5.58 1.79 -14.42
N ASP A 36 -6.40 1.59 -15.45
CA ASP A 36 -7.76 1.05 -15.29
C ASP A 36 -7.76 -0.40 -14.80
N ALA A 37 -6.80 -1.21 -15.26
CA ALA A 37 -6.61 -2.58 -14.81
C ALA A 37 -6.13 -2.66 -13.34
N LEU A 38 -5.29 -1.72 -12.90
CA LEU A 38 -4.94 -1.56 -11.49
C LEU A 38 -6.16 -1.10 -10.67
N ASP A 39 -6.94 -0.15 -11.19
CA ASP A 39 -8.13 0.40 -10.53
C ASP A 39 -9.22 -0.65 -10.26
N ASN A 40 -9.41 -1.58 -11.19
CA ASN A 40 -10.40 -2.65 -11.08
C ASN A 40 -9.86 -3.96 -10.51
N GLY A 41 -8.56 -4.04 -10.18
CA GLY A 41 -7.92 -5.18 -9.56
C GLY A 41 -7.58 -6.34 -10.50
N SER A 42 -7.75 -6.19 -11.83
CA SER A 42 -7.36 -7.22 -12.81
C SER A 42 -5.84 -7.31 -12.99
N LEU A 43 -5.11 -6.26 -12.61
CA LEU A 43 -3.66 -6.25 -12.46
C LEU A 43 -3.29 -5.81 -11.05
N ARG A 44 -2.19 -6.35 -10.54
CA ARG A 44 -1.69 -6.09 -9.20
C ARG A 44 -0.18 -5.87 -9.21
N VAL A 45 0.31 -4.83 -8.50
CA VAL A 45 1.74 -4.49 -8.47
C VAL A 45 2.59 -5.59 -7.85
N ALA A 46 2.09 -6.29 -6.85
CA ALA A 46 2.73 -7.48 -6.34
C ALA A 46 1.70 -8.56 -6.01
N GLU A 47 2.02 -9.79 -6.29
CA GLU A 47 1.17 -10.97 -6.06
C GLU A 47 1.97 -12.14 -5.50
N LYS A 48 1.29 -12.98 -4.73
CA LYS A 48 1.91 -14.18 -4.17
C LYS A 48 1.93 -15.30 -5.20
N GLN A 49 3.11 -15.78 -5.56
CA GLN A 49 3.31 -16.90 -6.47
C GLN A 49 4.15 -17.97 -5.76
N ASN A 50 3.64 -19.17 -5.64
CA ASN A 50 4.31 -20.29 -4.93
C ASN A 50 4.77 -19.97 -3.50
N GLY A 51 4.06 -19.08 -2.81
CA GLY A 51 4.37 -18.65 -1.44
C GLY A 51 5.23 -17.38 -1.33
N ASP A 52 5.87 -16.95 -2.40
CA ASP A 52 6.71 -15.76 -2.45
C ASP A 52 6.01 -14.58 -3.12
N TRP A 53 6.35 -13.36 -2.70
CA TRP A 53 5.86 -12.16 -3.33
C TRP A 53 6.68 -11.82 -4.58
N VAL A 54 6.00 -11.76 -5.71
CA VAL A 54 6.55 -11.36 -7.02
C VAL A 54 6.07 -9.96 -7.35
N VAL A 55 7.02 -9.07 -7.65
CA VAL A 55 6.73 -7.68 -8.00
C VAL A 55 6.70 -7.49 -9.50
N ASN A 56 5.59 -7.02 -10.02
CA ASN A 56 5.37 -6.65 -11.42
C ASN A 56 5.90 -5.22 -11.66
N GLN A 57 7.21 -5.03 -11.74
CA GLN A 57 7.84 -3.69 -11.84
C GLN A 57 7.34 -2.87 -13.03
N TRP A 58 6.96 -3.52 -14.13
CA TRP A 58 6.43 -2.85 -15.31
C TRP A 58 5.13 -2.09 -15.01
N LEU A 59 4.34 -2.51 -14.01
CA LEU A 59 3.16 -1.79 -13.55
C LEU A 59 3.53 -0.50 -12.81
N LYS A 60 4.61 -0.51 -12.02
CA LYS A 60 5.15 0.73 -11.42
C LYS A 60 5.65 1.69 -12.49
N LYS A 61 6.30 1.16 -13.56
CA LYS A 61 6.69 1.97 -14.72
C LYS A 61 5.47 2.65 -15.37
N ALA A 62 4.36 1.93 -15.54
CA ALA A 62 3.12 2.49 -16.07
C ALA A 62 2.56 3.61 -15.17
N VAL A 63 2.56 3.43 -13.86
CA VAL A 63 2.14 4.47 -12.90
C VAL A 63 3.02 5.71 -13.05
N LEU A 64 4.34 5.56 -13.09
CA LEU A 64 5.28 6.68 -13.27
C LEU A 64 5.08 7.39 -14.61
N LEU A 65 4.86 6.64 -15.69
CA LEU A 65 4.55 7.23 -17.01
C LEU A 65 3.25 8.02 -16.97
N SER A 66 2.23 7.57 -16.23
CA SER A 66 0.94 8.27 -16.16
C SER A 66 1.07 9.71 -15.65
N PHE A 67 2.02 9.96 -14.74
CA PHE A 67 2.29 11.32 -14.24
C PHE A 67 3.00 12.20 -15.28
N ARG A 68 3.79 11.61 -16.18
CA ARG A 68 4.53 12.36 -17.19
C ARG A 68 3.69 12.74 -18.39
N ILE A 69 2.74 11.90 -18.77
CA ILE A 69 1.94 12.05 -20.00
C ILE A 69 0.62 12.80 -19.78
N ARG A 70 0.41 13.36 -18.59
CA ARG A 70 -0.77 14.17 -18.25
C ARG A 70 -0.32 15.50 -17.64
N ASP A 71 -1.03 16.56 -18.01
CA ASP A 71 -0.95 17.85 -17.32
C ASP A 71 -1.82 17.85 -16.07
N ASN A 72 -1.54 18.77 -15.15
CA ASN A 72 -2.47 19.08 -14.07
C ASN A 72 -3.76 19.66 -14.68
N ALA A 73 -4.88 19.24 -14.14
CA ALA A 73 -6.19 19.77 -14.50
C ALA A 73 -6.96 20.12 -13.22
N MET A 74 -7.91 21.03 -13.36
CA MET A 74 -8.84 21.33 -12.28
C MET A 74 -9.77 20.12 -12.08
N LEU A 75 -9.87 19.65 -10.85
CA LEU A 75 -10.80 18.66 -10.39
C LEU A 75 -11.78 19.34 -9.42
N ASP A 76 -13.08 19.14 -9.62
CA ASP A 76 -14.14 19.73 -8.80
C ASP A 76 -15.00 18.59 -8.26
N ASP A 77 -15.10 18.45 -6.95
CA ASP A 77 -15.94 17.43 -6.30
C ASP A 77 -17.27 18.00 -5.76
N GLY A 78 -17.60 19.23 -6.15
CA GLY A 78 -18.79 19.95 -5.71
C GLY A 78 -18.65 20.64 -4.34
N VAL A 79 -17.61 20.33 -3.57
CA VAL A 79 -17.30 20.95 -2.27
C VAL A 79 -15.99 21.72 -2.33
N SER A 80 -14.99 21.15 -2.98
CA SER A 80 -13.64 21.72 -3.11
C SER A 80 -13.10 21.57 -4.53
N ARG A 81 -12.09 22.38 -4.85
CA ARG A 81 -11.39 22.30 -6.13
C ARG A 81 -9.93 21.93 -5.88
N TYR A 82 -9.44 21.06 -6.76
CA TYR A 82 -8.07 20.58 -6.73
C TYR A 82 -7.39 20.81 -8.07
N TYR A 83 -6.08 20.73 -8.11
CA TYR A 83 -5.30 20.89 -9.33
C TYR A 83 -4.24 19.80 -9.40
N ASP A 84 -4.57 18.67 -10.04
CA ASP A 84 -3.75 17.47 -10.07
C ASP A 84 -3.86 16.72 -11.40
N LYS A 85 -2.99 15.75 -11.59
CA LYS A 85 -2.91 14.86 -12.76
C LYS A 85 -3.76 13.60 -12.63
N VAL A 86 -4.11 13.22 -11.41
CA VAL A 86 -4.77 11.95 -11.09
C VAL A 86 -6.14 12.21 -10.49
N ASP A 87 -7.16 11.73 -11.18
CA ASP A 87 -8.53 11.83 -10.72
C ASP A 87 -8.72 11.04 -9.41
N THR A 88 -9.68 11.44 -8.59
CA THR A 88 -10.16 10.59 -7.49
C THR A 88 -10.94 9.41 -8.07
N LYS A 89 -10.84 8.25 -7.41
CA LYS A 89 -11.50 7.01 -7.85
C LYS A 89 -13.02 7.17 -7.99
N PHE A 90 -13.63 7.93 -7.08
CA PHE A 90 -15.09 8.01 -6.94
C PHE A 90 -15.72 9.19 -7.69
N TYR A 91 -14.95 9.95 -8.46
CA TYR A 91 -15.38 11.20 -9.09
C TYR A 91 -16.72 11.13 -9.86
N ASN A 92 -16.98 10.04 -10.57
CA ASN A 92 -18.19 9.84 -11.37
C ASN A 92 -18.99 8.60 -10.92
N TRP A 93 -18.94 8.24 -9.65
CA TRP A 93 -19.66 7.10 -9.14
C TRP A 93 -21.07 7.49 -8.67
N ASP A 94 -22.05 6.71 -9.07
CA ASP A 94 -23.43 6.79 -8.62
C ASP A 94 -23.74 5.68 -7.58
N ASP A 95 -24.93 5.72 -7.01
CA ASP A 95 -25.38 4.75 -6.02
C ASP A 95 -25.29 3.30 -6.53
N SER A 96 -25.58 3.06 -7.80
CA SER A 96 -25.56 1.72 -8.38
C SER A 96 -24.15 1.16 -8.43
N ARG A 97 -23.17 2.00 -8.75
CA ARG A 97 -21.76 1.62 -8.81
C ARG A 97 -21.18 1.35 -7.42
N PHE A 98 -21.52 2.17 -6.41
CA PHE A 98 -21.16 1.89 -5.02
C PHE A 98 -21.78 0.60 -4.51
N ALA A 99 -23.08 0.37 -4.77
CA ALA A 99 -23.78 -0.86 -4.39
C ALA A 99 -23.13 -2.10 -5.02
N GLN A 100 -22.78 -2.03 -6.30
CA GLN A 100 -22.10 -3.12 -7.00
C GLN A 100 -20.68 -3.37 -6.45
N ALA A 101 -19.95 -2.32 -6.13
CA ALA A 101 -18.59 -2.42 -5.58
C ALA A 101 -18.58 -3.04 -4.16
N GLY A 102 -19.65 -2.81 -3.37
CA GLY A 102 -19.89 -3.50 -2.11
C GLY A 102 -18.95 -3.12 -0.97
N PHE A 103 -18.39 -1.90 -0.96
CA PHE A 103 -17.59 -1.35 0.14
C PHE A 103 -18.16 -0.02 0.65
N ARG A 104 -17.74 0.41 1.81
CA ARG A 104 -18.14 1.70 2.40
C ARG A 104 -17.05 2.75 2.22
N VAL A 105 -17.47 3.97 1.85
CA VAL A 105 -16.61 5.16 1.80
C VAL A 105 -17.23 6.22 2.69
N VAL A 106 -16.57 6.51 3.80
CA VAL A 106 -17.03 7.53 4.75
C VAL A 106 -16.65 8.92 4.21
N PRO A 107 -17.52 9.95 4.37
CA PRO A 107 -17.16 11.30 3.92
C PRO A 107 -15.77 11.75 4.40
N GLY A 108 -14.96 12.26 3.47
CA GLY A 108 -13.57 12.64 3.73
C GLY A 108 -12.54 11.55 3.40
N ALA A 109 -12.96 10.33 3.05
CA ALA A 109 -12.05 9.33 2.52
C ALA A 109 -11.69 9.63 1.07
N VAL A 110 -10.41 9.50 0.72
CA VAL A 110 -9.88 9.72 -0.63
C VAL A 110 -9.19 8.46 -1.13
N ALA A 111 -9.59 7.99 -2.30
CA ALA A 111 -8.83 7.01 -3.06
C ALA A 111 -8.51 7.60 -4.44
N ARG A 112 -7.25 7.48 -4.88
CA ARG A 112 -6.86 7.89 -6.24
C ARG A 112 -7.24 6.82 -7.26
N ARG A 113 -7.61 7.23 -8.48
CA ARG A 113 -7.78 6.30 -9.60
C ARG A 113 -6.51 5.47 -9.80
N GLY A 114 -6.67 4.16 -10.02
CA GLY A 114 -5.57 3.19 -10.05
C GLY A 114 -5.31 2.53 -8.70
N ALA A 115 -6.06 2.87 -7.65
CA ALA A 115 -6.13 2.11 -6.40
C ALA A 115 -7.26 1.09 -6.46
N PHE A 116 -7.01 -0.15 -6.14
CA PHE A 116 -8.04 -1.18 -6.02
C PHE A 116 -8.56 -1.27 -4.58
N ILE A 117 -9.88 -1.27 -4.44
CA ILE A 117 -10.59 -1.46 -3.16
C ILE A 117 -11.57 -2.62 -3.36
N ALA A 118 -11.36 -3.70 -2.62
CA ALA A 118 -12.22 -4.88 -2.68
C ALA A 118 -13.53 -4.68 -1.89
N LYS A 119 -14.51 -5.55 -2.15
CA LYS A 119 -15.78 -5.56 -1.43
C LYS A 119 -15.62 -5.80 0.07
N ASN A 120 -16.60 -5.39 0.84
CA ASN A 120 -16.61 -5.46 2.29
C ASN A 120 -15.50 -4.62 2.98
N THR A 121 -14.74 -3.83 2.24
CA THR A 121 -13.77 -2.87 2.78
C THR A 121 -14.51 -1.67 3.39
N VAL A 122 -13.94 -1.08 4.42
CA VAL A 122 -14.39 0.21 4.96
C VAL A 122 -13.24 1.22 4.87
N LEU A 123 -13.48 2.30 4.15
CA LEU A 123 -12.60 3.46 4.14
C LEU A 123 -13.22 4.52 5.06
N MET A 124 -12.66 4.68 6.26
CA MET A 124 -12.89 5.86 7.09
C MET A 124 -12.21 7.07 6.41
N PRO A 125 -12.36 8.31 6.90
CA PRO A 125 -11.59 9.45 6.39
C PRO A 125 -10.09 9.11 6.37
N SER A 126 -9.59 8.71 5.23
CA SER A 126 -8.27 8.10 5.02
C SER A 126 -7.80 8.36 3.61
N TYR A 127 -6.58 7.96 3.28
CA TYR A 127 -6.01 8.17 1.96
C TYR A 127 -5.45 6.87 1.36
N VAL A 128 -5.92 6.50 0.16
CA VAL A 128 -5.41 5.35 -0.59
C VAL A 128 -4.82 5.85 -1.91
N ASN A 129 -3.52 5.66 -2.09
CA ASN A 129 -2.79 6.18 -3.24
C ASN A 129 -2.83 5.24 -4.45
N ILE A 130 -2.49 5.78 -5.63
CA ILE A 130 -2.45 5.06 -6.90
C ILE A 130 -1.58 3.79 -6.85
N GLY A 131 -2.02 2.73 -7.48
CA GLY A 131 -1.33 1.43 -7.51
C GLY A 131 -1.48 0.60 -6.24
N ALA A 132 -2.06 1.16 -5.17
CA ALA A 132 -2.36 0.43 -3.94
C ALA A 132 -3.45 -0.63 -4.18
N TYR A 133 -3.36 -1.71 -3.43
CA TYR A 133 -4.34 -2.80 -3.44
C TYR A 133 -4.83 -3.03 -2.02
N VAL A 134 -6.11 -2.85 -1.77
CA VAL A 134 -6.76 -3.09 -0.48
C VAL A 134 -7.76 -4.22 -0.64
N ASP A 135 -7.46 -5.36 -0.03
CA ASP A 135 -8.23 -6.59 -0.22
C ASP A 135 -9.47 -6.65 0.69
N GLU A 136 -10.28 -7.67 0.46
CA GLU A 136 -11.62 -7.87 1.01
C GLU A 136 -11.66 -7.82 2.55
N GLY A 137 -12.70 -7.18 3.09
CA GLY A 137 -12.96 -7.14 4.53
C GLY A 137 -12.02 -6.23 5.34
N THR A 138 -11.12 -5.52 4.68
CA THR A 138 -10.14 -4.65 5.35
C THR A 138 -10.76 -3.32 5.80
N MET A 139 -10.34 -2.87 6.98
CA MET A 139 -10.63 -1.54 7.51
C MET A 139 -9.42 -0.62 7.34
N VAL A 140 -9.59 0.48 6.62
CA VAL A 140 -8.63 1.60 6.61
C VAL A 140 -9.22 2.70 7.48
N ASP A 141 -8.75 2.78 8.72
CA ASP A 141 -9.36 3.63 9.75
C ASP A 141 -8.97 5.11 9.60
N THR A 142 -9.50 5.93 10.47
CA THR A 142 -9.43 7.40 10.40
C THR A 142 -8.00 7.90 10.35
N TRP A 143 -7.70 8.72 9.32
CA TRP A 143 -6.39 9.29 9.03
C TRP A 143 -5.28 8.27 8.74
N ALA A 144 -5.63 7.00 8.47
CA ALA A 144 -4.66 6.05 7.95
C ALA A 144 -4.33 6.35 6.48
N THR A 145 -3.11 6.01 6.09
CA THR A 145 -2.60 6.19 4.72
C THR A 145 -2.14 4.86 4.16
N VAL A 146 -2.61 4.53 2.96
CA VAL A 146 -2.07 3.44 2.14
C VAL A 146 -1.30 4.07 0.98
N GLY A 147 0.01 3.98 1.04
CA GLY A 147 0.93 4.61 0.08
C GLY A 147 0.89 3.98 -1.31
N SER A 148 1.51 4.64 -2.28
CA SER A 148 1.53 4.18 -3.68
C SER A 148 2.04 2.76 -3.78
N CYS A 149 1.31 1.92 -4.50
CA CYS A 149 1.66 0.52 -4.77
C CYS A 149 1.69 -0.41 -3.54
N ALA A 150 1.37 0.07 -2.34
CA ALA A 150 1.28 -0.77 -1.14
C ALA A 150 0.21 -1.84 -1.30
N GLN A 151 0.46 -3.02 -0.72
CA GLN A 151 -0.41 -4.19 -0.84
C GLN A 151 -0.96 -4.56 0.54
N ILE A 152 -2.26 -4.45 0.71
CA ILE A 152 -2.97 -4.78 1.94
C ILE A 152 -3.82 -6.02 1.69
N GLY A 153 -3.61 -7.05 2.48
CA GLY A 153 -4.32 -8.32 2.43
C GLY A 153 -5.76 -8.25 2.92
N LYS A 154 -6.37 -9.41 3.06
CA LYS A 154 -7.76 -9.57 3.52
C LYS A 154 -7.88 -9.41 5.03
N ASN A 155 -9.03 -8.88 5.48
CA ASN A 155 -9.38 -8.75 6.89
C ASN A 155 -8.28 -8.05 7.72
N VAL A 156 -7.57 -7.11 7.11
CA VAL A 156 -6.57 -6.30 7.80
C VAL A 156 -7.26 -5.13 8.49
N HIS A 157 -6.79 -4.78 9.68
CA HIS A 157 -7.18 -3.55 10.34
C HIS A 157 -6.00 -2.58 10.39
N LEU A 158 -6.06 -1.51 9.63
CA LEU A 158 -5.16 -0.37 9.76
C LEU A 158 -5.82 0.64 10.69
N SER A 159 -5.35 0.70 11.94
CA SER A 159 -5.93 1.58 12.97
C SER A 159 -5.70 3.06 12.67
N GLY A 160 -6.32 3.93 13.46
CA GLY A 160 -6.27 5.38 13.26
C GLY A 160 -4.86 5.95 13.13
N GLY A 161 -4.63 6.69 12.05
CA GLY A 161 -3.36 7.34 11.75
C GLY A 161 -2.19 6.41 11.42
N VAL A 162 -2.45 5.16 11.05
CA VAL A 162 -1.42 4.24 10.53
C VAL A 162 -0.89 4.74 9.20
N GLY A 163 0.43 4.74 9.02
CA GLY A 163 1.09 5.00 7.75
C GLY A 163 1.65 3.73 7.12
N ILE A 164 1.11 3.32 5.98
CA ILE A 164 1.72 2.30 5.13
C ILE A 164 2.44 3.01 3.99
N GLY A 165 3.76 2.94 3.99
CA GLY A 165 4.60 3.67 3.06
C GLY A 165 4.40 3.26 1.61
N GLY A 166 4.36 4.25 0.74
CA GLY A 166 4.35 4.04 -0.70
C GLY A 166 5.77 3.91 -1.22
N VAL A 167 6.03 2.89 -2.05
CA VAL A 167 7.31 2.70 -2.71
C VAL A 167 7.12 2.69 -4.21
N LEU A 168 6.99 3.87 -4.78
CA LEU A 168 6.92 4.07 -6.23
C LEU A 168 8.31 4.35 -6.80
N GLU A 169 9.07 5.18 -6.13
CA GLU A 169 10.48 5.48 -6.43
C GLU A 169 11.35 5.24 -5.18
N PRO A 170 12.53 4.64 -5.33
CA PRO A 170 13.12 4.11 -6.57
C PRO A 170 12.36 2.88 -7.09
N LEU A 171 12.36 2.71 -8.42
CA LEU A 171 11.57 1.69 -9.11
C LEU A 171 11.85 0.27 -8.62
N GLN A 172 13.11 -0.05 -8.33
CA GLN A 172 13.57 -1.36 -7.87
C GLN A 172 13.16 -1.72 -6.44
N ALA A 173 12.73 -0.74 -5.64
CA ALA A 173 12.29 -1.02 -4.28
C ALA A 173 10.95 -1.77 -4.29
N ASN A 174 10.84 -2.77 -3.41
CA ASN A 174 9.62 -3.56 -3.28
C ASN A 174 8.50 -2.72 -2.63
N PRO A 175 7.23 -2.98 -2.96
CA PRO A 175 6.11 -2.36 -2.27
C PRO A 175 6.04 -2.84 -0.81
N THR A 176 5.54 -1.99 0.07
CA THR A 176 5.17 -2.40 1.43
C THR A 176 3.98 -3.34 1.39
N ILE A 177 4.04 -4.43 2.13
CA ILE A 177 3.04 -5.51 2.10
C ILE A 177 2.57 -5.81 3.52
N ILE A 178 1.28 -5.75 3.74
CA ILE A 178 0.62 -6.27 4.94
C ILE A 178 -0.19 -7.48 4.50
N GLU A 179 0.21 -8.66 4.96
CA GLU A 179 -0.48 -9.92 4.61
C GLU A 179 -1.83 -10.03 5.34
N ASP A 180 -2.60 -11.08 5.03
CA ASP A 180 -3.96 -11.26 5.53
C ASP A 180 -4.06 -11.30 7.06
N ASN A 181 -5.22 -10.91 7.60
CA ASN A 181 -5.57 -11.03 9.00
C ASN A 181 -4.63 -10.27 9.97
N CYS A 182 -3.90 -9.27 9.50
CA CYS A 182 -3.03 -8.45 10.33
C CYS A 182 -3.81 -7.33 11.03
N PHE A 183 -3.35 -6.98 12.24
CA PHE A 183 -3.77 -5.78 12.96
C PHE A 183 -2.57 -4.82 13.08
N ILE A 184 -2.71 -3.61 12.57
CA ILE A 184 -1.68 -2.57 12.68
C ILE A 184 -2.20 -1.48 13.63
N GLY A 185 -1.55 -1.37 14.77
CA GLY A 185 -1.95 -0.47 15.87
C GLY A 185 -1.79 1.01 15.51
N ALA A 186 -2.61 1.84 16.12
CA ALA A 186 -2.70 3.28 15.82
C ALA A 186 -1.33 3.98 15.82
N ARG A 187 -1.14 4.90 14.85
CA ARG A 187 0.09 5.70 14.69
C ARG A 187 1.36 4.88 14.44
N SER A 188 1.23 3.62 14.00
CA SER A 188 2.38 2.85 13.53
C SER A 188 2.69 3.16 12.08
N GLU A 189 3.98 3.05 11.72
CA GLU A 189 4.46 3.23 10.35
C GLU A 189 5.14 1.94 9.87
N VAL A 190 4.72 1.43 8.72
CA VAL A 190 5.36 0.31 8.03
C VAL A 190 5.73 0.78 6.64
N VAL A 191 7.01 0.90 6.37
CA VAL A 191 7.50 1.61 5.18
C VAL A 191 8.61 0.84 4.45
N GLU A 192 9.09 1.38 3.34
CA GLU A 192 10.29 0.92 2.62
C GLU A 192 10.24 -0.55 2.16
N GLY A 193 9.05 -1.04 1.81
CA GLY A 193 8.90 -2.40 1.30
C GLY A 193 8.99 -3.50 2.36
N VAL A 194 8.83 -3.16 3.62
CA VAL A 194 8.70 -4.14 4.71
C VAL A 194 7.48 -5.02 4.48
N ILE A 195 7.61 -6.31 4.77
CA ILE A 195 6.52 -7.28 4.72
C ILE A 195 6.10 -7.63 6.15
N VAL A 196 4.83 -7.44 6.47
CA VAL A 196 4.22 -7.94 7.72
C VAL A 196 3.49 -9.23 7.40
N GLY A 197 3.98 -10.34 7.94
CA GLY A 197 3.45 -11.68 7.71
C GLY A 197 2.05 -11.89 8.31
N GLU A 198 1.29 -12.77 7.69
CA GLU A 198 -0.11 -13.07 7.99
C GLU A 198 -0.39 -13.24 9.50
N GLY A 199 -1.52 -12.71 9.94
CA GLY A 199 -1.99 -12.83 11.33
C GLY A 199 -1.14 -12.10 12.37
N SER A 200 -0.23 -11.23 11.95
CA SER A 200 0.61 -10.46 12.89
C SER A 200 -0.16 -9.29 13.51
N VAL A 201 0.23 -8.96 14.72
CA VAL A 201 -0.29 -7.82 15.48
C VAL A 201 0.86 -6.86 15.74
N ILE A 202 0.80 -5.69 15.15
CA ILE A 202 1.71 -4.59 15.45
C ILE A 202 1.03 -3.68 16.47
N SER A 203 1.66 -3.46 17.61
CA SER A 203 1.14 -2.57 18.64
C SER A 203 1.13 -1.12 18.17
N MET A 204 0.44 -0.24 18.88
CA MET A 204 0.45 1.19 18.57
C MET A 204 1.86 1.79 18.64
N GLY A 205 2.15 2.76 17.78
CA GLY A 205 3.41 3.52 17.81
C GLY A 205 4.66 2.70 17.48
N VAL A 206 4.55 1.68 16.62
CA VAL A 206 5.69 0.90 16.13
C VAL A 206 6.09 1.37 14.74
N TYR A 207 7.38 1.66 14.54
CA TYR A 207 7.93 2.20 13.29
C TYR A 207 8.88 1.19 12.65
N ILE A 208 8.57 0.69 11.45
CA ILE A 208 9.35 -0.36 10.80
C ILE A 208 9.69 0.05 9.36
N GLY A 209 10.97 0.30 9.13
CA GLY A 209 11.58 0.45 7.81
C GLY A 209 12.61 -0.65 7.56
N GLN A 210 13.28 -0.64 6.40
CA GLN A 210 14.26 -1.65 6.03
C GLN A 210 15.48 -1.71 6.97
N SER A 211 15.85 -0.60 7.57
CA SER A 211 16.97 -0.50 8.51
C SER A 211 16.56 -0.71 9.98
N THR A 212 15.27 -0.84 10.27
CA THR A 212 14.79 -1.05 11.63
C THR A 212 15.14 -2.46 12.09
N LYS A 213 15.83 -2.57 13.21
CA LYS A 213 16.09 -3.87 13.85
C LYS A 213 14.80 -4.46 14.36
N ILE A 214 14.55 -5.72 14.01
CA ILE A 214 13.45 -6.54 14.50
C ILE A 214 14.06 -7.58 15.42
N TYR A 215 13.91 -7.39 16.72
CA TYR A 215 14.48 -8.26 17.75
C TYR A 215 13.43 -9.27 18.23
N ASP A 216 13.72 -10.55 18.07
CA ASP A 216 12.90 -11.62 18.64
C ASP A 216 13.40 -11.92 20.06
N ARG A 217 12.58 -11.64 21.07
CA ARG A 217 12.98 -11.79 22.49
C ARG A 217 13.10 -13.25 22.93
N GLU A 218 12.47 -14.19 22.20
CA GLU A 218 12.53 -15.61 22.54
C GLU A 218 13.84 -16.24 22.05
N THR A 219 14.26 -15.87 20.83
CA THR A 219 15.47 -16.43 20.21
C THR A 219 16.71 -15.56 20.41
N GLY A 220 16.53 -14.26 20.69
CA GLY A 220 17.61 -13.26 20.72
C GLY A 220 18.10 -12.84 19.33
N GLU A 221 17.43 -13.31 18.27
CA GLU A 221 17.81 -12.99 16.89
C GLU A 221 17.38 -11.58 16.47
N VAL A 222 18.18 -10.96 15.61
CA VAL A 222 17.86 -9.68 14.97
C VAL A 222 17.68 -9.92 13.48
N SER A 223 16.56 -9.48 12.95
CA SER A 223 16.23 -9.53 11.52
C SER A 223 15.82 -8.15 11.01
N TYR A 224 15.57 -8.06 9.69
CA TYR A 224 15.23 -6.81 9.01
C TYR A 224 14.20 -7.06 7.90
N GLY A 225 13.44 -6.03 7.57
CA GLY A 225 12.59 -5.98 6.38
C GLY A 225 11.38 -6.91 6.37
N ARG A 226 11.25 -7.84 7.32
CA ARG A 226 10.11 -8.75 7.41
C ARG A 226 9.74 -9.10 8.84
N ILE A 227 8.46 -8.96 9.17
CA ILE A 227 7.85 -9.52 10.38
C ILE A 227 7.33 -10.92 10.03
N PRO A 228 7.80 -11.99 10.71
CA PRO A 228 7.30 -13.34 10.50
C PRO A 228 5.80 -13.46 10.82
N PRO A 229 5.06 -14.36 10.14
CA PRO A 229 3.63 -14.56 10.41
C PRO A 229 3.31 -14.82 11.87
N GLY A 230 2.16 -14.33 12.32
CA GLY A 230 1.65 -14.52 13.67
C GLY A 230 2.47 -13.84 14.78
N SER A 231 3.30 -12.87 14.45
CA SER A 231 4.11 -12.15 15.44
C SER A 231 3.31 -11.06 16.15
N VAL A 232 3.51 -10.92 17.46
CA VAL A 232 3.08 -9.74 18.23
C VAL A 232 4.30 -8.84 18.44
N VAL A 233 4.23 -7.63 17.90
CA VAL A 233 5.36 -6.70 17.84
C VAL A 233 5.04 -5.44 18.64
N VAL A 234 5.97 -5.02 19.47
CA VAL A 234 5.90 -3.78 20.25
C VAL A 234 7.13 -2.92 19.98
N SER A 235 7.07 -1.65 20.35
CA SER A 235 8.23 -0.76 20.34
C SER A 235 9.21 -1.14 21.45
N GLY A 236 10.51 -0.99 21.21
CA GLY A 236 11.55 -1.22 22.18
C GLY A 236 12.85 -0.51 21.82
N ASN A 237 13.89 -0.79 22.58
CA ASN A 237 15.22 -0.25 22.39
C ASN A 237 16.27 -1.35 22.59
N LEU A 238 17.34 -1.29 21.81
CA LEU A 238 18.53 -2.12 22.01
C LEU A 238 19.69 -1.22 22.41
N PRO A 239 20.43 -1.55 23.50
CA PRO A 239 21.59 -0.78 23.91
C PRO A 239 22.73 -0.88 22.87
N SER A 240 23.55 0.16 22.79
CA SER A 240 24.82 0.11 22.08
C SER A 240 25.79 -0.87 22.78
N ALA A 241 26.80 -1.34 22.05
CA ALA A 241 27.79 -2.26 22.59
C ALA A 241 28.56 -1.70 23.79
N ASP A 242 28.75 -0.37 23.86
CA ASP A 242 29.41 0.32 24.96
C ASP A 242 28.44 0.84 26.04
N GLY A 243 27.15 0.59 25.90
CA GLY A 243 26.09 0.97 26.85
C GLY A 243 25.81 2.46 26.96
N LYS A 244 26.40 3.30 26.09
CA LYS A 244 26.26 4.78 26.20
C LYS A 244 24.96 5.32 25.67
N TYR A 245 24.28 4.59 24.78
CA TYR A 245 22.98 4.96 24.21
C TYR A 245 22.17 3.71 23.85
N SER A 246 20.94 3.89 23.53
CA SER A 246 20.11 2.83 22.94
C SER A 246 19.43 3.34 21.66
N LEU A 247 19.23 2.44 20.72
CA LEU A 247 18.50 2.72 19.48
C LEU A 247 17.15 2.00 19.50
N TYR A 248 16.17 2.68 18.90
CA TYR A 248 14.87 2.12 18.66
C TYR A 248 14.96 0.78 17.91
N CYS A 249 14.09 -0.15 18.27
CA CYS A 249 13.87 -1.39 17.54
C CYS A 249 12.40 -1.82 17.65
N ALA A 250 11.96 -2.66 16.73
CA ALA A 250 10.72 -3.41 16.86
C ALA A 250 11.04 -4.73 17.62
N VAL A 251 10.21 -5.09 18.60
CA VAL A 251 10.43 -6.31 19.41
C VAL A 251 9.30 -7.29 19.19
N ILE A 252 9.60 -8.48 18.69
CA ILE A 252 8.67 -9.60 18.68
C ILE A 252 8.62 -10.17 20.11
N VAL A 253 7.46 -10.00 20.77
CA VAL A 253 7.30 -10.41 22.17
C VAL A 253 6.68 -11.78 22.34
N LYS A 254 5.96 -12.27 21.35
CA LYS A 254 5.36 -13.61 21.30
C LYS A 254 4.81 -13.91 19.92
N LYS A 255 4.44 -15.16 19.67
CA LYS A 255 3.58 -15.55 18.54
C LYS A 255 2.10 -15.54 18.97
N VAL A 256 1.23 -15.15 18.04
CA VAL A 256 -0.22 -15.19 18.27
C VAL A 256 -0.65 -16.64 18.29
N ASP A 257 -1.41 -17.02 19.31
CA ASP A 257 -2.07 -18.30 19.33
C ASP A 257 -3.24 -18.28 18.33
N ALA A 258 -3.25 -19.21 17.37
CA ALA A 258 -4.24 -19.26 16.29
C ALA A 258 -5.70 -19.24 16.75
N GLN A 259 -5.96 -19.59 18.02
CA GLN A 259 -7.29 -19.55 18.64
C GLN A 259 -7.70 -18.14 19.13
N LYS A 260 -6.81 -17.13 19.12
CA LYS A 260 -7.06 -15.79 19.69
C LYS A 260 -7.12 -14.66 18.67
N ILE A 261 -6.98 -14.93 17.38
CA ILE A 261 -6.96 -13.92 16.31
C ILE A 261 -8.27 -13.11 16.20
N GLY A 262 -9.36 -13.52 16.81
CA GLY A 262 -10.66 -12.85 16.78
C GLY A 262 -10.98 -11.90 17.94
N ARG A 263 -10.06 -11.62 18.86
CA ARG A 263 -10.34 -10.86 20.10
C ARG A 263 -9.42 -9.68 20.39
N ALA A 264 -8.68 -9.18 19.43
CA ALA A 264 -7.99 -7.91 19.57
C ALA A 264 -8.94 -6.75 19.17
N SER A 265 -10.05 -6.66 19.86
CA SER A 265 -10.80 -5.39 19.92
C SER A 265 -10.14 -4.51 20.96
N CYS A 266 -9.91 -3.23 20.60
CA CYS A 266 -9.35 -2.15 21.41
C CYS A 266 -9.84 -2.14 22.86
#